data_89a7cb8cf0ec1aa14a1dcf23211f7ac8
#
_entry.id   89a7cb8cf0ec1aa14a1dcf23211f7ac8
#
_cell.length_a   1.000
_cell.length_b   1.000
_cell.length_c   1.000
_cell.angle_alpha   90.00
_cell.angle_beta   90.00
_cell.angle_gamma   90.00
#
_symmetry.space_group_name_H-M   'P 1'
#
loop_
_entity.id
_entity.type
_entity.pdbx_description
1 polymer ?
#
loop_
_entity_poly.entity_id
_entity_poly.type
_entity_poly.pdbx_seq_one_letter_code
_entity_poly.pdbx_strand_id
1 'polypeptide(L)'
;MSSRRGTSKGEEKALASKLFGNLGEAPLVADDEGADDGLFGKTPAAPGGETERVHDDAGDAAPTAGVWEDPDDAKSTVNVARTARLRKLRTDEAETDLDGARYVARLRKQHRRMHQRTGWADVDPNAAKKSKDPSALSHLLREGGAMVEEDGGLASSGRGLPQGTLEATRVRDANAAEPSNAVLRSVAFHANGALFLTAGLDKTVRLFDIDGTNNPKVQGVFLEDLPVHKACFANGGAAVVAAGRRDYFYVYDLARGAVERVAPLVGRPEKSLESFAHSPDLGNYRNDPMLAFLGADGHVPLVSLKSRTCVGAVKMNGSARSAAFAADGVHLLTAGGDSTTYVWDLRNQRRCVEKIKDDGALTVTALAASPSGAHVAFGSESGVVNVYETRGFRTFGSTGDDLGGQPRGSPSSPGLRRETRPEPLRALMNLTTTADALTFNGDGQMLAMSSRLKRDALRLVHLPSCTVFSNWPSSKTPLHYVWCTAFSPTGGYLAVGNARGKALLYRIHAYGTGGGS
;
A
#
# COMPACT_ATOMS: atom_id res chain seq x y z
N MET A 1 -21.70 -49.33 34.53
CA MET A 1 -22.53 -49.87 33.44
C MET A 1 -22.77 -48.76 32.44
N SER A 2 -21.99 -48.70 31.39
CA SER A 2 -22.06 -47.68 30.36
C SER A 2 -22.44 -48.35 29.03
N SER A 3 -23.66 -48.09 28.57
CA SER A 3 -24.19 -48.58 27.32
C SER A 3 -23.82 -47.65 26.18
N ARG A 4 -22.88 -48.06 25.33
CA ARG A 4 -22.61 -47.42 24.02
C ARG A 4 -23.71 -47.84 23.06
N ARG A 5 -24.61 -46.91 22.68
CA ARG A 5 -25.51 -47.06 21.53
C ARG A 5 -24.73 -46.82 20.26
N GLY A 6 -24.56 -47.84 19.44
CA GLY A 6 -24.08 -47.71 18.07
C GLY A 6 -25.17 -47.07 17.20
N THR A 7 -24.83 -45.98 16.54
CA THR A 7 -25.69 -45.37 15.52
C THR A 7 -25.76 -46.29 14.31
N SER A 8 -26.96 -46.52 13.79
CA SER A 8 -27.18 -47.41 12.66
C SER A 8 -26.72 -46.75 11.35
N LYS A 9 -26.18 -47.54 10.41
CA LYS A 9 -25.79 -47.08 9.07
C LYS A 9 -26.87 -46.28 8.31
N GLY A 10 -28.14 -46.40 8.74
CA GLY A 10 -29.26 -45.64 8.18
C GLY A 10 -29.27 -44.18 8.63
N GLU A 11 -28.89 -43.90 9.89
CA GLU A 11 -28.85 -42.53 10.42
C GLU A 11 -27.68 -41.73 9.86
N GLU A 12 -26.55 -42.39 9.56
CA GLU A 12 -25.40 -41.76 8.89
C GLU A 12 -25.73 -41.35 7.44
N LYS A 13 -26.44 -42.20 6.69
CA LYS A 13 -26.92 -41.86 5.34
C LYS A 13 -27.92 -40.71 5.35
N ALA A 14 -28.83 -40.66 6.33
CA ALA A 14 -29.79 -39.57 6.47
C ALA A 14 -29.12 -38.24 6.86
N LEU A 15 -28.07 -38.27 7.68
CA LEU A 15 -27.27 -37.10 8.03
C LEU A 15 -26.42 -36.62 6.85
N ALA A 16 -25.83 -37.52 6.08
CA ALA A 16 -25.05 -37.16 4.89
C ALA A 16 -25.93 -36.51 3.80
N SER A 17 -27.15 -36.99 3.57
CA SER A 17 -28.06 -36.36 2.61
C SER A 17 -28.57 -34.98 3.04
N LYS A 18 -28.68 -34.72 4.36
CA LYS A 18 -29.03 -33.40 4.90
C LYS A 18 -27.89 -32.40 4.85
N LEU A 19 -26.64 -32.85 4.96
CA LEU A 19 -25.46 -31.99 4.97
C LEU A 19 -24.91 -31.65 3.58
N PHE A 20 -25.04 -32.58 2.63
CA PHE A 20 -24.44 -32.45 1.30
C PHE A 20 -25.43 -32.33 0.14
N GLY A 21 -26.71 -32.25 0.40
CA GLY A 21 -27.74 -32.21 -0.64
C GLY A 21 -27.80 -33.50 -1.46
N ASN A 22 -28.91 -33.81 -2.05
CA ASN A 22 -29.05 -34.90 -3.01
C ASN A 22 -28.24 -34.56 -4.26
N LEU A 23 -27.03 -35.11 -4.38
CA LEU A 23 -26.35 -35.23 -5.66
C LEU A 23 -27.18 -36.22 -6.48
N GLY A 24 -28.07 -35.67 -7.31
CA GLY A 24 -28.87 -36.45 -8.23
C GLY A 24 -27.97 -37.32 -9.09
N GLU A 25 -28.29 -38.60 -9.13
CA GLU A 25 -27.78 -39.57 -10.09
C GLU A 25 -27.90 -38.95 -11.50
N ALA A 26 -26.77 -38.74 -12.14
CA ALA A 26 -26.74 -38.43 -13.57
C ALA A 26 -27.33 -39.66 -14.31
N PRO A 27 -28.25 -39.47 -15.26
CA PRO A 27 -28.79 -40.60 -16.01
C PRO A 27 -27.65 -41.26 -16.79
N LEU A 28 -27.48 -42.55 -16.60
CA LEU A 28 -26.64 -43.41 -17.42
C LEU A 28 -27.14 -43.28 -18.87
N VAL A 29 -26.32 -42.64 -19.69
CA VAL A 29 -26.52 -42.66 -21.15
C VAL A 29 -26.17 -44.06 -21.60
N ALA A 30 -27.18 -44.75 -22.15
CA ALA A 30 -27.03 -46.06 -22.75
C ALA A 30 -25.89 -46.05 -23.76
N ASP A 31 -25.00 -47.03 -23.62
CA ASP A 31 -23.96 -47.35 -24.57
C ASP A 31 -24.61 -47.77 -25.88
N ASP A 32 -24.55 -46.93 -26.91
CA ASP A 32 -24.84 -47.30 -28.28
C ASP A 32 -23.54 -47.88 -28.84
N GLU A 33 -23.42 -49.20 -28.79
CA GLU A 33 -22.36 -49.95 -29.45
C GLU A 33 -22.58 -49.88 -30.98
N GLY A 34 -21.94 -48.91 -31.60
CA GLY A 34 -21.94 -48.72 -33.05
C GLY A 34 -20.55 -48.37 -33.57
N ALA A 35 -19.77 -49.39 -33.78
CA ALA A 35 -18.64 -49.47 -34.73
C ALA A 35 -17.91 -48.16 -35.07
N ASP A 36 -16.79 -47.90 -34.42
CA ASP A 36 -15.78 -46.96 -34.91
C ASP A 36 -14.45 -47.69 -35.16
N ASP A 37 -14.41 -48.42 -36.30
CA ASP A 37 -13.18 -48.90 -36.90
C ASP A 37 -12.80 -47.92 -38.02
N GLY A 38 -11.67 -47.18 -37.83
CA GLY A 38 -11.00 -46.58 -38.97
C GLY A 38 -10.66 -45.11 -38.93
N LEU A 39 -9.92 -44.64 -37.92
CA LEU A 39 -9.39 -43.26 -37.95
C LEU A 39 -7.84 -43.20 -38.14
N PHE A 40 -7.19 -44.29 -38.50
CA PHE A 40 -5.79 -44.28 -38.90
C PHE A 40 -5.61 -44.99 -40.26
N GLY A 41 -5.85 -44.23 -41.34
CA GLY A 41 -5.54 -44.66 -42.71
C GLY A 41 -4.05 -44.54 -42.99
N LYS A 42 -3.50 -45.65 -43.53
CA LYS A 42 -2.15 -45.83 -43.97
C LYS A 42 -1.70 -44.75 -44.97
N THR A 43 -0.48 -44.28 -44.83
CA THR A 43 0.25 -43.40 -45.74
C THR A 43 0.54 -44.08 -47.09
N PRO A 44 0.53 -43.33 -48.19
CA PRO A 44 1.46 -43.54 -49.28
C PRO A 44 2.37 -42.31 -49.52
N ALA A 45 3.55 -42.61 -50.05
CA ALA A 45 4.69 -41.76 -50.26
C ALA A 45 4.47 -40.61 -51.25
N ALA A 46 5.30 -39.57 -51.11
CA ALA A 46 5.39 -38.34 -51.86
C ALA A 46 5.62 -38.51 -53.36
N PRO A 47 5.35 -37.48 -54.20
CA PRO A 47 6.43 -36.62 -54.66
C PRO A 47 6.09 -35.10 -54.67
N GLY A 48 7.19 -34.32 -54.77
CA GLY A 48 7.25 -32.89 -54.61
C GLY A 48 6.50 -32.07 -55.68
N GLY A 49 6.27 -30.78 -55.30
CA GLY A 49 5.65 -29.80 -56.17
C GLY A 49 5.48 -28.47 -55.42
N GLU A 50 6.05 -27.50 -55.98
CA GLU A 50 6.28 -26.11 -55.71
C GLU A 50 5.18 -25.34 -54.92
N THR A 51 5.67 -24.45 -54.05
CA THR A 51 4.90 -23.51 -53.26
C THR A 51 4.44 -22.31 -54.08
N GLU A 52 3.15 -22.16 -54.29
CA GLU A 52 2.54 -20.85 -54.58
C GLU A 52 2.10 -20.18 -53.28
N ARG A 53 2.67 -19.00 -53.08
CA ARG A 53 2.28 -18.10 -51.99
C ARG A 53 1.01 -17.36 -52.41
N VAL A 54 -0.09 -17.65 -51.76
CA VAL A 54 -1.29 -16.80 -51.80
C VAL A 54 -1.23 -15.82 -50.62
N HIS A 55 -1.11 -14.56 -50.98
CA HIS A 55 -1.31 -13.41 -50.06
C HIS A 55 -2.78 -13.38 -49.67
N ASP A 56 -3.08 -13.52 -48.39
CA ASP A 56 -4.30 -13.02 -47.77
C ASP A 56 -3.94 -12.02 -46.67
N ASP A 57 -4.34 -10.79 -46.98
CA ASP A 57 -4.25 -9.60 -46.18
C ASP A 57 -5.25 -9.67 -45.04
N ALA A 58 -4.79 -9.48 -43.81
CA ALA A 58 -5.46 -8.78 -42.70
C ALA A 58 -4.77 -9.14 -41.38
N GLY A 59 -4.15 -8.15 -40.79
CA GLY A 59 -3.54 -8.07 -39.49
C GLY A 59 -4.04 -9.05 -38.41
N ASP A 60 -3.33 -10.14 -38.23
CA ASP A 60 -3.44 -11.00 -37.07
C ASP A 60 -2.04 -11.10 -36.42
N ALA A 61 -1.96 -10.69 -35.17
CA ALA A 61 -0.73 -10.80 -34.40
C ALA A 61 -0.19 -12.22 -34.44
N ALA A 62 1.12 -12.34 -34.57
CA ALA A 62 1.85 -13.61 -34.66
C ALA A 62 1.33 -14.63 -33.64
N PRO A 63 1.10 -15.90 -34.03
CA PRO A 63 0.64 -16.92 -33.10
C PRO A 63 1.73 -17.13 -32.04
N THR A 64 1.38 -16.84 -30.79
CA THR A 64 2.20 -17.22 -29.63
C THR A 64 2.41 -18.72 -29.68
N ALA A 65 3.66 -19.16 -29.86
CA ALA A 65 4.05 -20.56 -29.91
C ALA A 65 3.53 -21.25 -28.62
N GLY A 66 2.80 -22.34 -28.79
CA GLY A 66 2.30 -23.13 -27.66
C GLY A 66 3.48 -23.75 -26.90
N VAL A 67 3.29 -23.98 -25.60
CA VAL A 67 4.29 -24.61 -24.70
C VAL A 67 4.67 -26.02 -25.19
N TRP A 68 3.81 -26.65 -25.96
CA TRP A 68 3.99 -27.97 -26.53
C TRP A 68 3.33 -28.01 -27.91
N GLU A 69 4.07 -28.47 -28.91
CA GLU A 69 3.61 -28.70 -30.29
C GLU A 69 3.90 -30.13 -30.64
N ASP A 70 2.90 -30.84 -31.14
CA ASP A 70 3.07 -32.20 -31.66
C ASP A 70 3.54 -32.11 -33.13
N PRO A 71 4.72 -32.64 -33.47
CA PRO A 71 5.22 -32.62 -34.86
C PRO A 71 4.34 -33.45 -35.82
N ASP A 72 3.50 -34.33 -35.31
CA ASP A 72 2.59 -35.15 -36.13
C ASP A 72 1.27 -34.41 -36.43
N ASP A 73 0.93 -33.35 -35.74
CA ASP A 73 -0.23 -32.49 -36.07
C ASP A 73 -0.14 -31.88 -37.47
N ALA A 74 1.07 -31.56 -37.92
CA ALA A 74 1.28 -31.00 -39.25
C ALA A 74 1.05 -32.03 -40.38
N LYS A 75 1.10 -33.32 -40.06
CA LYS A 75 0.95 -34.42 -41.05
C LYS A 75 -0.48 -34.95 -41.11
N SER A 76 -1.34 -34.60 -40.13
CA SER A 76 -2.70 -35.09 -40.05
C SER A 76 -3.68 -34.20 -40.82
N THR A 77 -4.58 -34.80 -41.58
CA THR A 77 -5.68 -34.09 -42.26
C THR A 77 -7.02 -34.48 -41.59
N VAL A 78 -7.81 -33.49 -41.25
CA VAL A 78 -9.11 -33.70 -40.56
C VAL A 78 -10.25 -33.32 -41.51
N ASN A 79 -11.17 -34.28 -41.77
CA ASN A 79 -12.34 -34.01 -42.59
C ASN A 79 -13.44 -33.31 -41.73
N VAL A 80 -13.67 -32.03 -42.01
CA VAL A 80 -14.64 -31.17 -41.28
C VAL A 80 -16.07 -31.26 -41.85
N ALA A 81 -16.24 -31.88 -43.04
CA ALA A 81 -17.55 -31.99 -43.68
C ALA A 81 -18.36 -33.19 -43.14
N ARG A 82 -17.67 -34.26 -42.72
CA ARG A 82 -18.29 -35.52 -42.31
C ARG A 82 -19.09 -35.40 -41.01
N THR A 83 -18.63 -34.60 -40.06
CA THR A 83 -19.23 -34.51 -38.73
C THR A 83 -19.96 -33.18 -38.57
N ALA A 84 -21.25 -33.22 -38.24
CA ALA A 84 -22.07 -32.01 -38.07
C ALA A 84 -21.49 -31.02 -37.04
N ARG A 85 -20.82 -31.50 -35.99
CA ARG A 85 -20.15 -30.72 -34.97
C ARG A 85 -18.97 -29.90 -35.51
N LEU A 86 -18.22 -30.47 -36.45
CA LEU A 86 -17.03 -29.85 -37.04
C LEU A 86 -17.37 -28.88 -38.18
N ARG A 87 -18.57 -28.94 -38.74
CA ARG A 87 -19.02 -28.02 -39.82
C ARG A 87 -18.98 -26.55 -39.38
N LYS A 88 -19.05 -26.27 -38.08
CA LYS A 88 -18.94 -24.91 -37.52
C LYS A 88 -17.54 -24.31 -37.64
N LEU A 89 -16.52 -25.13 -37.94
CA LEU A 89 -15.14 -24.68 -38.11
C LEU A 89 -14.82 -24.35 -39.58
N ARG A 90 -15.72 -24.61 -40.52
CA ARG A 90 -15.54 -24.27 -41.94
C ARG A 90 -15.62 -22.75 -42.12
N THR A 91 -14.76 -22.21 -42.95
CA THR A 91 -14.84 -20.82 -43.44
C THR A 91 -15.61 -20.78 -44.75
N ASP A 92 -15.37 -21.75 -45.64
CA ASP A 92 -16.04 -21.85 -46.91
C ASP A 92 -16.84 -23.16 -47.04
N GLU A 93 -17.92 -23.13 -47.82
CA GLU A 93 -18.82 -24.27 -47.97
C GLU A 93 -18.14 -25.43 -48.77
N ALA A 94 -17.17 -25.09 -49.59
CA ALA A 94 -16.40 -26.07 -50.40
C ALA A 94 -15.29 -26.78 -49.61
N GLU A 95 -14.97 -26.30 -48.40
CA GLU A 95 -13.86 -26.80 -47.58
C GLU A 95 -14.23 -28.13 -46.92
N THR A 96 -13.62 -29.24 -47.36
CA THR A 96 -13.89 -30.57 -46.84
C THR A 96 -12.85 -31.06 -45.86
N ASP A 97 -11.57 -30.78 -46.15
CA ASP A 97 -10.44 -31.26 -45.37
C ASP A 97 -9.59 -30.10 -44.87
N LEU A 98 -9.18 -30.17 -43.62
CA LEU A 98 -8.30 -29.19 -42.98
C LEU A 98 -7.03 -29.87 -42.52
N ASP A 99 -5.91 -29.18 -42.73
CA ASP A 99 -4.63 -29.54 -42.16
C ASP A 99 -4.66 -29.43 -40.63
N GLY A 100 -4.02 -30.33 -39.91
CA GLY A 100 -4.08 -30.41 -38.47
C GLY A 100 -3.70 -29.10 -37.75
N ALA A 101 -2.68 -28.40 -38.25
CA ALA A 101 -2.27 -27.11 -37.71
C ALA A 101 -3.37 -26.04 -37.84
N ARG A 102 -4.03 -25.98 -39.01
CA ARG A 102 -5.18 -25.08 -39.25
C ARG A 102 -6.39 -25.47 -38.44
N TYR A 103 -6.62 -26.73 -38.23
CA TYR A 103 -7.70 -27.26 -37.41
C TYR A 103 -7.53 -26.82 -35.93
N VAL A 104 -6.33 -27.02 -35.37
CA VAL A 104 -6.00 -26.59 -33.97
C VAL A 104 -6.12 -25.08 -33.83
N ALA A 105 -5.64 -24.28 -34.78
CA ALA A 105 -5.77 -22.83 -34.76
C ALA A 105 -7.25 -22.38 -34.74
N ARG A 106 -8.10 -23.00 -35.54
CA ARG A 106 -9.54 -22.71 -35.59
C ARG A 106 -10.26 -23.13 -34.30
N LEU A 107 -9.89 -24.24 -33.70
CA LEU A 107 -10.39 -24.69 -32.41
C LEU A 107 -10.00 -23.69 -31.29
N ARG A 108 -8.76 -23.24 -31.27
CA ARG A 108 -8.28 -22.21 -30.34
C ARG A 108 -9.08 -20.89 -30.49
N LYS A 109 -9.31 -20.46 -31.74
CA LYS A 109 -10.11 -19.27 -32.04
C LYS A 109 -11.57 -19.42 -31.58
N GLN A 110 -12.17 -20.58 -31.77
CA GLN A 110 -13.52 -20.89 -31.31
C GLN A 110 -13.60 -20.93 -29.78
N HIS A 111 -12.62 -21.55 -29.12
CA HIS A 111 -12.55 -21.61 -27.65
C HIS A 111 -12.43 -20.21 -27.04
N ARG A 112 -11.59 -19.34 -27.59
CA ARG A 112 -11.48 -17.93 -27.14
C ARG A 112 -12.80 -17.15 -27.29
N ARG A 113 -13.59 -17.44 -28.33
CA ARG A 113 -14.93 -16.82 -28.48
C ARG A 113 -15.95 -17.29 -27.44
N MET A 114 -15.90 -18.58 -27.07
CA MET A 114 -16.84 -19.14 -26.09
C MET A 114 -16.43 -18.85 -24.66
N HIS A 115 -15.16 -18.73 -24.38
CA HIS A 115 -14.61 -18.51 -23.04
C HIS A 115 -13.81 -17.20 -23.04
N GLN A 116 -14.43 -16.14 -22.54
CA GLN A 116 -13.79 -14.81 -22.48
C GLN A 116 -12.65 -14.71 -21.45
N ARG A 117 -12.51 -15.68 -20.55
CA ARG A 117 -11.49 -15.72 -19.49
C ARG A 117 -10.49 -16.85 -19.77
N THR A 118 -9.70 -16.72 -20.80
CA THR A 118 -8.63 -17.67 -21.15
C THR A 118 -7.23 -17.20 -20.77
N GLY A 119 -7.08 -16.01 -20.20
CA GLY A 119 -5.78 -15.41 -19.85
C GLY A 119 -4.89 -16.25 -18.92
N TRP A 120 -5.48 -17.22 -18.20
CA TRP A 120 -4.71 -18.18 -17.41
C TRP A 120 -3.89 -19.18 -18.25
N ALA A 121 -4.25 -19.34 -19.53
CA ALA A 121 -3.61 -20.24 -20.47
C ALA A 121 -2.63 -19.53 -21.43
N ASP A 122 -2.62 -18.21 -21.43
CA ASP A 122 -1.68 -17.42 -22.22
C ASP A 122 -0.32 -17.43 -21.49
N VAL A 123 0.62 -18.17 -22.04
CA VAL A 123 1.99 -18.25 -21.52
C VAL A 123 2.77 -17.08 -22.10
N ASP A 124 3.02 -16.08 -21.29
CA ASP A 124 3.94 -14.99 -21.60
C ASP A 124 5.36 -15.53 -21.61
N PRO A 125 6.08 -15.53 -22.75
CA PRO A 125 7.44 -16.07 -22.82
C PRO A 125 8.43 -15.32 -21.93
N ASN A 126 8.07 -14.11 -21.46
CA ASN A 126 8.82 -13.35 -20.47
C ASN A 126 8.42 -13.69 -19.02
N ALA A 127 7.28 -14.33 -18.78
CA ALA A 127 6.83 -14.73 -17.46
C ALA A 127 7.64 -15.90 -16.88
N ALA A 128 8.24 -16.74 -17.73
CA ALA A 128 9.09 -17.85 -17.30
C ALA A 128 10.39 -17.43 -16.59
N LYS A 129 10.77 -16.14 -16.69
CA LYS A 129 11.89 -15.55 -15.95
C LYS A 129 11.46 -14.84 -14.67
N LYS A 130 10.15 -14.67 -14.42
CA LYS A 130 9.61 -14.07 -13.23
C LYS A 130 9.25 -15.18 -12.23
N SER A 131 9.96 -15.21 -11.14
CA SER A 131 9.93 -16.11 -10.00
C SER A 131 8.70 -16.97 -9.73
N LYS A 132 8.99 -18.15 -9.18
CA LYS A 132 8.09 -19.23 -8.78
C LYS A 132 7.26 -18.98 -7.49
N ASP A 133 7.07 -17.75 -7.06
CA ASP A 133 6.31 -17.49 -5.83
C ASP A 133 4.82 -17.28 -6.13
N PRO A 134 3.94 -18.17 -5.65
CA PRO A 134 2.52 -18.19 -6.03
C PRO A 134 1.63 -17.24 -5.20
N SER A 135 2.16 -16.30 -4.40
CA SER A 135 1.32 -15.43 -3.60
C SER A 135 0.97 -14.14 -4.36
N ALA A 136 -0.32 -13.80 -4.43
CA ALA A 136 -0.81 -12.54 -5.01
C ALA A 136 -0.10 -11.31 -4.39
N LEU A 137 0.34 -11.43 -3.16
CA LEU A 137 1.04 -10.40 -2.42
C LEU A 137 2.47 -10.17 -2.95
N SER A 138 3.20 -11.24 -3.32
CA SER A 138 4.54 -11.11 -3.89
C SER A 138 4.50 -10.48 -5.29
N HIS A 139 3.44 -10.73 -6.06
CA HIS A 139 3.19 -10.09 -7.35
C HIS A 139 2.97 -8.58 -7.19
N LEU A 140 2.08 -8.18 -6.28
CA LEU A 140 1.80 -6.77 -5.97
C LEU A 140 3.02 -6.03 -5.41
N LEU A 141 3.85 -6.69 -4.61
CA LEU A 141 5.09 -6.09 -4.12
C LEU A 141 6.13 -5.84 -5.23
N ARG A 142 6.10 -6.64 -6.31
CA ARG A 142 7.03 -6.50 -7.44
C ARG A 142 6.51 -5.61 -8.56
N GLU A 143 5.21 -5.66 -8.87
CA GLU A 143 4.60 -4.99 -10.02
C GLU A 143 3.81 -3.73 -9.67
N GLY A 144 3.85 -3.29 -8.42
CA GLY A 144 3.16 -2.09 -7.96
C GLY A 144 3.56 -0.77 -8.64
N GLY A 145 4.47 -0.83 -9.61
CA GLY A 145 4.78 0.29 -10.48
C GLY A 145 3.78 0.52 -11.64
N ALA A 146 2.97 -0.48 -12.00
CA ALA A 146 2.12 -0.39 -13.19
C ALA A 146 1.03 0.67 -13.09
N MET A 147 0.40 0.87 -11.92
CA MET A 147 -0.55 1.98 -11.72
C MET A 147 0.10 3.37 -11.78
N VAL A 148 1.41 3.44 -11.51
CA VAL A 148 2.18 4.69 -11.60
C VAL A 148 2.53 4.99 -13.06
N GLU A 149 2.68 3.96 -13.90
CA GLU A 149 3.05 4.11 -15.31
C GLU A 149 1.82 4.33 -16.22
N GLU A 150 0.67 3.72 -15.96
CA GLU A 150 -0.56 3.95 -16.75
C GLU A 150 -1.17 5.33 -16.50
N ASP A 151 -1.00 5.91 -15.32
CA ASP A 151 -1.42 7.29 -15.03
C ASP A 151 -0.32 8.34 -15.34
N GLY A 152 0.68 7.97 -16.15
CA GLY A 152 1.64 8.91 -16.75
C GLY A 152 2.58 9.58 -15.78
N GLY A 153 3.62 8.88 -15.45
CA GLY A 153 4.91 9.45 -15.03
C GLY A 153 4.87 10.41 -13.84
N LEU A 154 5.87 10.31 -13.01
CA LEU A 154 6.22 11.32 -12.01
C LEU A 154 5.70 12.68 -12.42
N ALA A 155 4.90 13.29 -11.54
CA ALA A 155 4.48 14.67 -11.71
C ALA A 155 5.61 15.44 -12.39
N SER A 156 5.36 15.89 -13.62
CA SER A 156 6.36 16.64 -14.33
C SER A 156 6.79 17.76 -13.38
N SER A 157 8.00 17.74 -12.96
CA SER A 157 8.63 18.59 -11.95
C SER A 157 8.56 20.11 -12.25
N GLY A 158 7.57 20.54 -13.02
CA GLY A 158 7.39 21.91 -13.49
C GLY A 158 6.03 22.55 -13.22
N ARG A 159 4.99 21.81 -12.87
CA ARG A 159 3.70 22.42 -12.50
C ARG A 159 3.48 22.32 -11.01
N GLY A 160 3.81 23.41 -10.30
CA GLY A 160 3.41 23.57 -8.90
C GLY A 160 1.88 23.46 -8.76
N LEU A 161 1.41 22.92 -7.65
CA LEU A 161 -0.01 22.87 -7.29
C LEU A 161 -0.64 24.26 -7.43
N PRO A 162 -1.88 24.37 -7.97
CA PRO A 162 -2.57 25.65 -8.03
C PRO A 162 -2.92 26.12 -6.62
N GLN A 163 -2.68 27.40 -6.36
CA GLN A 163 -3.01 28.04 -5.10
C GLN A 163 -4.52 28.24 -4.95
N GLY A 164 -5.06 28.01 -3.77
CA GLY A 164 -6.42 28.40 -3.37
C GLY A 164 -7.53 27.39 -3.67
N THR A 165 -7.50 26.68 -4.78
CA THR A 165 -8.50 25.69 -5.16
C THR A 165 -7.87 24.33 -5.44
N LEU A 166 -8.44 23.27 -4.89
CA LEU A 166 -7.99 21.90 -5.08
C LEU A 166 -9.11 21.08 -5.76
N GLU A 167 -8.82 20.50 -6.89
CA GLU A 167 -9.71 19.55 -7.54
C GLU A 167 -9.48 18.16 -6.96
N ALA A 168 -10.46 17.71 -6.16
CA ALA A 168 -10.44 16.39 -5.55
C ALA A 168 -11.78 15.70 -5.74
N THR A 169 -11.77 14.49 -6.29
CA THR A 169 -12.97 13.67 -6.44
C THR A 169 -12.94 12.50 -5.46
N ARG A 170 -14.12 12.17 -4.92
CA ARG A 170 -14.28 11.00 -4.10
C ARG A 170 -14.34 9.76 -4.98
N VAL A 171 -13.50 8.82 -4.69
CA VAL A 171 -13.48 7.48 -5.29
C VAL A 171 -14.18 6.49 -4.34
N ARG A 172 -14.34 5.24 -4.73
CA ARG A 172 -14.83 4.18 -3.86
C ARG A 172 -13.94 4.06 -2.62
N ASP A 173 -14.56 3.84 -1.45
CA ASP A 173 -13.83 3.72 -0.19
C ASP A 173 -12.76 2.63 -0.30
N ALA A 174 -11.55 2.89 0.18
CA ALA A 174 -10.41 1.97 0.05
C ALA A 174 -10.67 0.59 0.70
N ASN A 175 -11.48 0.56 1.75
CA ASN A 175 -11.88 -0.67 2.43
C ASN A 175 -13.32 -1.10 2.13
N ALA A 176 -13.84 -0.77 0.94
CA ALA A 176 -15.22 -1.09 0.57
C ALA A 176 -15.49 -2.60 0.51
N ALA A 177 -14.47 -3.41 0.20
CA ALA A 177 -14.58 -4.87 0.15
C ALA A 177 -14.82 -5.48 1.56
N GLU A 178 -14.17 -4.91 2.59
CA GLU A 178 -14.34 -5.34 3.98
C GLU A 178 -14.15 -4.13 4.92
N PRO A 179 -15.22 -3.39 5.22
CA PRO A 179 -15.16 -2.27 6.15
C PRO A 179 -14.85 -2.76 7.57
N SER A 180 -14.17 -1.93 8.35
CA SER A 180 -13.91 -2.23 9.76
C SER A 180 -15.17 -1.99 10.60
N ASN A 181 -15.41 -2.86 11.57
CA ASN A 181 -16.52 -2.72 12.53
C ASN A 181 -16.19 -1.75 13.69
N ALA A 182 -14.94 -1.29 13.77
CA ALA A 182 -14.47 -0.37 14.80
C ALA A 182 -13.76 0.84 14.17
N VAL A 183 -13.35 1.77 15.03
CA VAL A 183 -12.64 2.98 14.61
C VAL A 183 -11.33 2.61 13.90
N LEU A 184 -11.11 3.16 12.71
CA LEU A 184 -9.82 3.11 12.05
C LEU A 184 -8.85 4.06 12.73
N ARG A 185 -7.75 3.50 13.22
CA ARG A 185 -6.72 4.24 13.94
C ARG A 185 -5.51 4.55 13.07
N SER A 186 -5.26 3.72 12.07
CA SER A 186 -4.14 3.89 11.18
C SER A 186 -4.49 3.49 9.75
N VAL A 187 -4.02 4.29 8.81
CA VAL A 187 -4.02 4.01 7.39
C VAL A 187 -2.64 4.35 6.84
N ALA A 188 -2.14 3.59 5.89
CA ALA A 188 -0.87 3.85 5.25
C ALA A 188 -0.86 3.29 3.82
N PHE A 189 -0.22 4.01 2.90
CA PHE A 189 0.10 3.49 1.58
C PHE A 189 1.47 2.83 1.61
N HIS A 190 1.61 1.77 0.85
CA HIS A 190 2.90 1.16 0.57
C HIS A 190 3.72 2.06 -0.38
N ALA A 191 5.04 1.93 -0.36
CA ALA A 191 5.94 2.70 -1.23
C ALA A 191 5.62 2.56 -2.73
N ASN A 192 5.03 1.43 -3.17
CA ASN A 192 4.59 1.20 -4.55
C ASN A 192 3.33 1.98 -4.95
N GLY A 193 2.60 2.56 -3.98
CA GLY A 193 1.33 3.23 -4.24
C GLY A 193 0.11 2.34 -4.41
N ALA A 194 0.25 1.08 -4.81
CA ALA A 194 -0.87 0.16 -5.05
C ALA A 194 -1.41 -0.46 -3.76
N LEU A 195 -0.53 -0.93 -2.87
CA LEU A 195 -0.94 -1.60 -1.65
C LEU A 195 -1.30 -0.58 -0.55
N PHE A 196 -2.41 -0.81 0.10
CA PHE A 196 -2.95 0.07 1.15
C PHE A 196 -3.27 -0.72 2.42
N LEU A 197 -2.88 -0.19 3.55
CA LEU A 197 -3.06 -0.77 4.87
C LEU A 197 -4.13 -0.03 5.63
N THR A 198 -5.03 -0.78 6.28
CA THR A 198 -5.94 -0.26 7.29
C THR A 198 -5.80 -1.07 8.58
N ALA A 199 -5.77 -0.38 9.71
CA ALA A 199 -5.74 -1.00 11.02
C ALA A 199 -6.58 -0.19 12.02
N GLY A 200 -7.22 -0.90 12.93
CA GLY A 200 -8.12 -0.27 13.90
C GLY A 200 -8.29 -1.06 15.19
N LEU A 201 -9.25 -0.64 15.98
CA LEU A 201 -9.55 -1.26 17.27
C LEU A 201 -10.24 -2.63 17.13
N ASP A 202 -10.60 -3.05 15.93
CA ASP A 202 -11.13 -4.37 15.59
C ASP A 202 -10.06 -5.47 15.60
N LYS A 203 -8.85 -5.14 16.04
CA LYS A 203 -7.70 -6.06 16.14
C LYS A 203 -7.27 -6.68 14.80
N THR A 204 -7.70 -6.10 13.70
CA THR A 204 -7.40 -6.63 12.36
C THR A 204 -6.61 -5.62 11.56
N VAL A 205 -5.53 -6.09 10.97
CA VAL A 205 -4.76 -5.39 9.95
C VAL A 205 -5.22 -5.92 8.60
N ARG A 206 -5.70 -5.04 7.70
CA ARG A 206 -6.17 -5.42 6.38
C ARG A 206 -5.34 -4.73 5.32
N LEU A 207 -5.03 -5.47 4.28
CA LEU A 207 -4.33 -5.01 3.09
C LEU A 207 -5.29 -5.02 1.91
N PHE A 208 -5.32 -3.92 1.19
CA PHE A 208 -6.14 -3.71 0.01
C PHE A 208 -5.26 -3.33 -1.16
N ASP A 209 -5.64 -3.73 -2.35
CA ASP A 209 -5.08 -3.25 -3.59
C ASP A 209 -5.92 -2.05 -4.06
N ILE A 210 -5.26 -0.91 -4.33
CA ILE A 210 -5.95 0.31 -4.74
C ILE A 210 -5.90 0.43 -6.26
N ASP A 211 -6.97 0.01 -6.90
CA ASP A 211 -7.22 0.17 -8.34
C ASP A 211 -8.12 1.39 -8.67
N GLY A 212 -8.58 2.12 -7.66
CA GLY A 212 -9.49 3.26 -7.81
C GLY A 212 -10.93 2.90 -8.18
N THR A 213 -11.24 1.64 -8.50
CA THR A 213 -12.58 1.18 -8.91
C THR A 213 -13.19 0.20 -7.93
N ASN A 214 -12.53 -0.92 -7.67
CA ASN A 214 -13.05 -2.00 -6.81
C ASN A 214 -12.37 -2.09 -5.46
N ASN A 215 -11.08 -1.76 -5.39
CA ASN A 215 -10.24 -1.84 -4.20
C ASN A 215 -10.36 -3.20 -3.50
N PRO A 216 -9.94 -4.31 -4.16
CA PRO A 216 -10.10 -5.64 -3.61
C PRO A 216 -9.24 -5.83 -2.35
N LYS A 217 -9.77 -6.62 -1.41
CA LYS A 217 -8.98 -7.05 -0.25
C LYS A 217 -7.96 -8.11 -0.70
N VAL A 218 -6.70 -7.88 -0.39
CA VAL A 218 -5.61 -8.85 -0.64
C VAL A 218 -5.47 -9.80 0.53
N GLN A 219 -5.35 -9.25 1.75
CA GLN A 219 -5.13 -10.05 2.93
C GLN A 219 -5.68 -9.38 4.19
N GLY A 220 -5.99 -10.18 5.20
CA GLY A 220 -6.35 -9.72 6.54
C GLY A 220 -5.65 -10.56 7.59
N VAL A 221 -5.07 -9.89 8.57
CA VAL A 221 -4.37 -10.50 9.70
C VAL A 221 -5.09 -10.11 10.99
N PHE A 222 -5.58 -11.09 11.72
CA PHE A 222 -6.21 -10.88 13.01
C PHE A 222 -5.16 -11.02 14.14
N LEU A 223 -5.07 -10.00 14.99
CA LEU A 223 -4.17 -9.93 16.13
C LEU A 223 -4.99 -10.06 17.42
N GLU A 224 -5.11 -11.28 17.92
CA GLU A 224 -6.06 -11.65 18.99
C GLU A 224 -6.01 -10.74 20.23
N ASP A 225 -4.81 -10.40 20.68
CA ASP A 225 -4.59 -9.68 21.94
C ASP A 225 -4.34 -8.18 21.76
N LEU A 226 -4.26 -7.67 20.52
CA LEU A 226 -3.83 -6.30 20.25
C LEU A 226 -4.89 -5.47 19.51
N PRO A 227 -5.70 -4.65 20.18
CA PRO A 227 -6.36 -3.53 19.52
C PRO A 227 -5.31 -2.60 18.92
N VAL A 228 -5.32 -2.44 17.58
CA VAL A 228 -4.26 -1.70 16.90
C VAL A 228 -4.51 -0.20 17.04
N HIS A 229 -3.54 0.53 17.59
CA HIS A 229 -3.57 1.97 17.69
C HIS A 229 -2.77 2.66 16.60
N LYS A 230 -1.64 2.08 16.20
CA LYS A 230 -0.83 2.56 15.09
C LYS A 230 -0.26 1.38 14.31
N ALA A 231 -0.33 1.47 12.98
CA ALA A 231 0.33 0.53 12.09
C ALA A 231 0.94 1.29 10.91
N CYS A 232 2.08 0.85 10.43
CA CYS A 232 2.72 1.42 9.25
C CYS A 232 3.50 0.35 8.50
N PHE A 233 3.77 0.61 7.23
CA PHE A 233 4.79 -0.12 6.48
C PHE A 233 6.17 0.31 6.96
N ALA A 234 7.10 -0.60 6.97
CA ALA A 234 8.47 -0.39 7.37
C ALA A 234 9.41 -1.31 6.58
N ASN A 235 10.71 -1.05 6.64
CA ASN A 235 11.73 -1.81 5.92
C ASN A 235 11.48 -1.84 4.40
N GLY A 236 11.32 -0.67 3.79
CA GLY A 236 11.04 -0.56 2.36
C GLY A 236 9.68 -1.13 1.94
N GLY A 237 8.75 -1.27 2.89
CA GLY A 237 7.45 -1.89 2.66
C GLY A 237 7.43 -3.41 2.87
N ALA A 238 8.57 -4.08 3.10
CA ALA A 238 8.62 -5.53 3.28
C ALA A 238 7.94 -6.03 4.56
N ALA A 239 7.73 -5.15 5.54
CA ALA A 239 7.10 -5.49 6.80
C ALA A 239 6.05 -4.47 7.22
N VAL A 240 5.05 -4.92 7.97
CA VAL A 240 4.07 -4.08 8.65
C VAL A 240 4.30 -4.18 10.15
N VAL A 241 4.44 -3.03 10.79
CA VAL A 241 4.52 -2.93 12.25
C VAL A 241 3.15 -2.52 12.77
N ALA A 242 2.63 -3.26 13.75
CA ALA A 242 1.36 -2.96 14.42
C ALA A 242 1.57 -2.86 15.93
N ALA A 243 1.14 -1.74 16.51
CA ALA A 243 1.31 -1.44 17.92
C ALA A 243 0.01 -0.96 18.57
N GLY A 244 -0.11 -1.15 19.89
CA GLY A 244 -1.27 -0.80 20.66
C GLY A 244 -0.95 -0.52 22.13
N ARG A 245 -1.98 -0.48 22.98
CA ARG A 245 -1.84 -0.26 24.45
C ARG A 245 -1.38 -1.51 25.18
N ARG A 246 -0.27 -2.08 24.69
CA ARG A 246 0.39 -3.23 25.29
C ARG A 246 1.89 -2.94 25.39
N ASP A 247 2.58 -3.72 26.15
CA ASP A 247 4.03 -3.68 26.34
C ASP A 247 4.81 -4.37 25.20
N TYR A 248 4.10 -4.91 24.22
CA TYR A 248 4.62 -5.59 23.02
C TYR A 248 3.99 -5.06 21.74
N PHE A 249 4.59 -5.37 20.62
CA PHE A 249 4.09 -5.05 19.29
C PHE A 249 4.25 -6.24 18.35
N TYR A 250 3.58 -6.19 17.20
CA TYR A 250 3.67 -7.22 16.17
C TYR A 250 4.39 -6.69 14.94
N VAL A 251 5.17 -7.55 14.35
CA VAL A 251 5.79 -7.36 13.03
C VAL A 251 5.24 -8.43 12.10
N TYR A 252 4.57 -8.00 11.05
CA TYR A 252 4.07 -8.87 10.00
C TYR A 252 4.97 -8.75 8.79
N ASP A 253 5.66 -9.85 8.43
CA ASP A 253 6.51 -9.96 7.26
C ASP A 253 5.63 -10.30 6.05
N LEU A 254 5.55 -9.38 5.09
CA LEU A 254 4.70 -9.51 3.92
C LEU A 254 5.19 -10.62 2.98
N ALA A 255 6.50 -10.80 2.83
CA ALA A 255 7.07 -11.80 1.93
C ALA A 255 6.87 -13.23 2.46
N ARG A 256 6.98 -13.39 3.79
CA ARG A 256 6.82 -14.69 4.45
C ARG A 256 5.38 -15.00 4.84
N GLY A 257 4.51 -13.98 4.90
CA GLY A 257 3.16 -14.11 5.43
C GLY A 257 3.11 -14.43 6.93
N ALA A 258 4.21 -14.21 7.65
CA ALA A 258 4.37 -14.59 9.05
C ALA A 258 4.20 -13.38 9.98
N VAL A 259 3.43 -13.59 11.06
CA VAL A 259 3.25 -12.59 12.13
C VAL A 259 4.12 -12.98 13.31
N GLU A 260 4.97 -12.07 13.75
CA GLU A 260 5.82 -12.27 14.90
C GLU A 260 5.49 -11.27 15.99
N ARG A 261 5.32 -11.77 17.20
CA ARG A 261 5.17 -10.96 18.40
C ARG A 261 6.56 -10.63 18.95
N VAL A 262 6.87 -9.34 19.00
CA VAL A 262 8.09 -8.85 19.61
C VAL A 262 7.86 -8.68 21.10
N ALA A 263 8.71 -9.31 21.91
CA ALA A 263 8.66 -9.28 23.37
C ALA A 263 8.77 -7.86 23.94
N PRO A 264 8.37 -7.62 25.19
CA PRO A 264 8.55 -6.35 25.87
C PRO A 264 10.00 -5.87 25.83
N LEU A 265 10.18 -4.56 25.75
CA LEU A 265 11.49 -3.93 25.63
C LEU A 265 12.35 -4.21 26.85
N VAL A 266 13.52 -4.81 26.61
CA VAL A 266 14.49 -5.12 27.69
C VAL A 266 15.14 -3.83 28.18
N GLY A 267 15.32 -3.71 29.49
CA GLY A 267 15.97 -2.57 30.15
C GLY A 267 15.02 -1.52 30.69
N ARG A 268 13.87 -1.28 30.07
CA ARG A 268 12.81 -0.42 30.60
C ARG A 268 11.44 -0.98 30.19
N PRO A 269 10.66 -1.49 31.14
CA PRO A 269 9.32 -1.98 30.87
C PRO A 269 8.36 -0.80 30.66
N GLU A 270 8.01 -0.52 29.40
CA GLU A 270 6.96 0.41 29.04
C GLU A 270 5.61 -0.30 29.11
N LYS A 271 4.63 0.31 29.76
CA LYS A 271 3.27 -0.26 29.89
C LYS A 271 2.47 -0.21 28.59
N SER A 272 2.83 0.70 27.70
CA SER A 272 2.08 0.97 26.47
C SER A 272 3.02 1.43 25.36
N LEU A 273 2.93 0.77 24.21
CA LEU A 273 3.64 1.10 22.98
C LEU A 273 2.68 1.60 21.90
N GLU A 274 1.65 2.38 22.28
CA GLU A 274 0.54 2.72 21.38
C GLU A 274 0.90 3.64 20.21
N SER A 275 1.95 4.45 20.37
CA SER A 275 2.37 5.40 19.33
C SER A 275 3.86 5.30 19.08
N PHE A 276 4.23 5.32 17.81
CA PHE A 276 5.63 5.27 17.40
C PHE A 276 5.83 6.06 16.09
N ALA A 277 7.06 6.45 15.84
CA ALA A 277 7.50 6.93 14.53
C ALA A 277 8.43 5.88 13.92
N HIS A 278 8.45 5.79 12.59
CA HIS A 278 9.39 4.93 11.87
C HIS A 278 10.37 5.80 11.09
N SER A 279 11.61 5.33 10.94
CA SER A 279 12.60 6.02 10.14
C SER A 279 12.25 5.89 8.66
N PRO A 280 12.48 6.95 7.84
CA PRO A 280 12.34 6.85 6.40
C PRO A 280 13.35 5.81 5.85
N ASP A 281 12.92 5.08 4.84
CA ASP A 281 13.74 4.07 4.17
C ASP A 281 14.71 4.75 3.19
N LEU A 282 15.81 5.26 3.71
CA LEU A 282 16.92 5.82 2.95
C LEU A 282 17.94 4.73 2.65
N GLY A 283 17.78 4.03 1.56
CA GLY A 283 18.49 2.82 1.14
C GLY A 283 20.01 2.76 1.26
N ASN A 284 20.72 3.82 1.70
CA ASN A 284 22.18 3.88 1.59
C ASN A 284 22.96 4.15 2.89
N TYR A 285 22.37 4.64 3.97
CA TYR A 285 23.17 5.10 5.12
C TYR A 285 23.03 4.30 6.42
N ARG A 286 21.93 3.63 6.63
CA ARG A 286 21.75 2.66 7.70
C ARG A 286 20.82 1.56 7.22
N ASN A 287 21.39 0.41 6.97
CA ASN A 287 20.64 -0.82 6.68
C ASN A 287 19.74 -1.30 7.85
N ASP A 288 19.45 -0.47 8.83
CA ASP A 288 18.68 -0.83 10.01
C ASP A 288 17.54 0.16 10.24
N PRO A 289 16.33 -0.15 9.78
CA PRO A 289 15.16 0.68 10.02
C PRO A 289 14.84 0.73 11.51
N MET A 290 14.65 1.94 12.03
CA MET A 290 14.43 2.18 13.45
C MET A 290 12.99 2.62 13.73
N LEU A 291 12.48 2.19 14.87
CA LEU A 291 11.22 2.63 15.45
C LEU A 291 11.50 3.45 16.72
N ALA A 292 10.87 4.61 16.84
CA ALA A 292 10.90 5.42 18.04
C ALA A 292 9.52 5.36 18.71
N PHE A 293 9.40 4.64 19.81
CA PHE A 293 8.15 4.55 20.58
C PHE A 293 8.02 5.70 21.55
N LEU A 294 6.80 6.18 21.75
CA LEU A 294 6.48 7.18 22.79
C LEU A 294 6.20 6.45 24.10
N GLY A 295 7.15 6.50 25.00
CA GLY A 295 7.04 5.89 26.33
C GLY A 295 6.55 6.85 27.40
N ALA A 296 6.52 6.35 28.63
CA ALA A 296 6.13 7.13 29.79
C ALA A 296 7.24 8.11 30.20
N ASP A 297 6.86 9.19 30.92
CA ASP A 297 7.78 10.17 31.53
C ASP A 297 8.78 10.82 30.57
N GLY A 298 8.39 11.02 29.31
CA GLY A 298 9.23 11.63 28.29
C GLY A 298 10.34 10.73 27.73
N HIS A 299 10.31 9.45 28.03
CA HIS A 299 11.22 8.50 27.42
C HIS A 299 10.74 8.07 26.03
N VAL A 300 11.68 7.97 25.12
CA VAL A 300 11.43 7.51 23.74
C VAL A 300 12.41 6.39 23.44
N PRO A 301 12.02 5.12 23.67
CA PRO A 301 12.84 3.97 23.34
C PRO A 301 12.96 3.82 21.82
N LEU A 302 14.18 3.53 21.38
CA LEU A 302 14.56 3.29 20.00
C LEU A 302 14.75 1.79 19.78
N VAL A 303 13.98 1.23 18.85
CA VAL A 303 13.99 -0.20 18.55
C VAL A 303 14.47 -0.41 17.13
N SER A 304 15.41 -1.30 16.94
CA SER A 304 15.84 -1.77 15.63
C SER A 304 14.85 -2.82 15.11
N LEU A 305 14.39 -2.68 13.87
CA LEU A 305 13.53 -3.68 13.23
C LEU A 305 14.28 -4.95 12.83
N LYS A 306 15.57 -4.87 12.57
CA LYS A 306 16.37 -6.05 12.23
C LYS A 306 16.59 -6.95 13.44
N SER A 307 17.10 -6.36 14.53
CA SER A 307 17.37 -7.13 15.76
C SER A 307 16.13 -7.32 16.62
N ARG A 308 15.08 -6.50 16.41
CA ARG A 308 13.85 -6.46 17.22
C ARG A 308 14.10 -6.20 18.70
N THR A 309 15.16 -5.48 18.98
CA THR A 309 15.62 -5.14 20.33
C THR A 309 15.70 -3.63 20.51
N CYS A 310 15.61 -3.18 21.75
CA CYS A 310 15.85 -1.80 22.11
C CYS A 310 17.35 -1.50 21.98
N VAL A 311 17.70 -0.58 21.09
CA VAL A 311 19.09 -0.14 20.85
C VAL A 311 19.49 0.97 21.83
N GLY A 312 18.53 1.78 22.24
CA GLY A 312 18.76 2.90 23.14
C GLY A 312 17.46 3.62 23.47
N ALA A 313 17.54 4.66 24.27
CA ALA A 313 16.43 5.52 24.57
C ALA A 313 16.89 6.97 24.69
N VAL A 314 16.07 7.90 24.21
CA VAL A 314 16.26 9.34 24.46
C VAL A 314 15.22 9.80 25.47
N LYS A 315 15.56 10.84 26.25
CA LYS A 315 14.69 11.38 27.28
C LYS A 315 14.53 12.88 27.11
N MET A 316 13.29 13.32 26.92
CA MET A 316 12.90 14.72 26.92
C MET A 316 12.31 15.13 28.28
N ASN A 317 12.21 16.41 28.54
CA ASN A 317 11.48 16.92 29.70
C ASN A 317 9.97 16.84 29.41
N GLY A 318 9.18 16.60 30.43
CA GLY A 318 7.73 16.45 30.28
C GLY A 318 7.34 15.13 29.60
N SER A 319 6.10 15.03 29.16
CA SER A 319 5.56 13.85 28.47
C SER A 319 5.83 13.89 26.97
N ALA A 320 6.30 12.79 26.39
CA ALA A 320 6.41 12.64 24.94
C ALA A 320 5.02 12.39 24.33
N ARG A 321 4.56 13.26 23.43
CA ARG A 321 3.25 13.12 22.76
C ARG A 321 3.36 12.82 21.27
N SER A 322 4.40 13.31 20.62
CA SER A 322 4.64 13.08 19.20
C SER A 322 6.12 12.94 18.88
N ALA A 323 6.42 12.13 17.90
CA ALA A 323 7.76 11.99 17.35
C ALA A 323 7.69 11.86 15.81
N ALA A 324 8.70 12.42 15.15
CA ALA A 324 8.88 12.28 13.71
C ALA A 324 10.38 12.17 13.40
N PHE A 325 10.71 11.32 12.44
CA PHE A 325 12.05 11.30 11.87
C PHE A 325 12.17 12.40 10.83
N ALA A 326 13.33 13.04 10.77
CA ALA A 326 13.65 13.95 9.68
C ALA A 326 13.88 13.15 8.38
N ALA A 327 13.78 13.86 7.25
CA ALA A 327 13.96 13.24 5.93
C ALA A 327 15.36 12.62 5.73
N ASP A 328 16.36 13.09 6.48
CA ASP A 328 17.72 12.55 6.45
C ASP A 328 17.88 11.17 7.14
N GLY A 329 16.83 10.70 7.85
CA GLY A 329 16.86 9.46 8.60
C GLY A 329 17.83 9.42 9.79
N VAL A 330 18.57 10.49 10.02
CA VAL A 330 19.59 10.60 11.08
C VAL A 330 19.06 11.34 12.29
N HIS A 331 18.21 12.34 12.08
CA HIS A 331 17.67 13.13 13.16
C HIS A 331 16.26 12.69 13.54
N LEU A 332 16.00 12.60 14.83
CA LEU A 332 14.70 12.35 15.42
C LEU A 332 14.22 13.63 16.11
N LEU A 333 13.02 14.05 15.78
CA LEU A 333 12.32 15.14 16.48
C LEU A 333 11.34 14.54 17.47
N THR A 334 11.30 15.06 18.69
CA THR A 334 10.33 14.65 19.73
C THR A 334 9.72 15.88 20.37
N ALA A 335 8.43 15.86 20.58
CA ALA A 335 7.69 16.98 21.15
C ALA A 335 6.61 16.50 22.13
N GLY A 336 6.19 17.38 23.01
CA GLY A 336 5.18 17.01 24.01
C GLY A 336 4.74 18.14 24.94
N GLY A 337 4.73 17.86 26.23
CA GLY A 337 4.06 18.69 27.24
C GLY A 337 4.77 19.97 27.65
N ASP A 338 5.97 20.25 27.13
CA ASP A 338 6.80 21.40 27.54
C ASP A 338 6.96 22.49 26.46
N SER A 339 6.13 22.48 25.43
CA SER A 339 6.21 23.39 24.26
C SER A 339 7.55 23.37 23.49
N THR A 340 8.43 22.46 23.85
CA THR A 340 9.76 22.39 23.28
C THR A 340 9.90 21.13 22.44
N THR A 341 10.34 21.27 21.20
CA THR A 341 10.71 20.16 20.34
C THR A 341 12.20 19.90 20.46
N TYR A 342 12.55 18.67 20.75
CA TYR A 342 13.92 18.21 20.90
C TYR A 342 14.38 17.54 19.62
N VAL A 343 15.55 17.92 19.13
CA VAL A 343 16.23 17.31 17.98
C VAL A 343 17.36 16.43 18.48
N TRP A 344 17.32 15.17 18.13
CA TRP A 344 18.29 14.16 18.52
C TRP A 344 19.05 13.65 17.32
N ASP A 345 20.38 13.55 17.43
CA ASP A 345 21.20 12.84 16.46
C ASP A 345 21.26 11.35 16.86
N LEU A 346 20.73 10.48 16.01
CA LEU A 346 20.69 9.04 16.25
C LEU A 346 22.07 8.35 16.18
N ARG A 347 23.05 9.02 15.61
CA ARG A 347 24.45 8.57 15.64
C ARG A 347 25.07 8.75 17.03
N ASN A 348 24.60 9.78 17.75
CA ASN A 348 25.02 10.07 19.12
C ASN A 348 23.79 10.30 20.00
N GLN A 349 23.11 9.21 20.34
CA GLN A 349 21.82 9.20 21.07
C GLN A 349 21.87 9.80 22.49
N ARG A 350 23.06 10.04 23.00
CA ARG A 350 23.22 10.51 24.40
C ARG A 350 22.89 11.97 24.61
N ARG A 351 22.80 12.76 23.54
CA ARG A 351 22.65 14.21 23.66
C ARG A 351 21.63 14.77 22.66
N CYS A 352 20.76 15.63 23.18
CA CYS A 352 19.94 16.49 22.34
C CYS A 352 20.83 17.50 21.61
N VAL A 353 20.73 17.61 20.31
CA VAL A 353 21.53 18.53 19.49
C VAL A 353 20.98 19.94 19.57
N GLU A 354 19.66 20.08 19.48
CA GLU A 354 18.96 21.35 19.46
C GLU A 354 17.64 21.25 20.20
N LYS A 355 17.22 22.37 20.81
CA LYS A 355 15.92 22.56 21.41
C LYS A 355 15.22 23.70 20.70
N ILE A 356 14.07 23.40 20.12
CA ILE A 356 13.25 24.34 19.36
C ILE A 356 12.02 24.65 20.19
N LYS A 357 11.85 25.90 20.55
CA LYS A 357 10.65 26.35 21.25
C LYS A 357 9.63 26.81 20.22
N ASP A 358 8.45 26.20 20.25
CA ASP A 358 7.34 26.54 19.37
C ASP A 358 6.69 27.87 19.83
N ASP A 359 6.39 28.73 18.85
CA ASP A 359 5.80 30.03 19.17
C ASP A 359 4.30 29.90 19.54
N GLY A 360 3.94 30.42 20.71
CA GLY A 360 2.55 30.44 21.18
C GLY A 360 1.97 29.09 21.58
N ALA A 361 2.70 27.97 21.49
CA ALA A 361 2.22 26.67 21.94
C ALA A 361 2.57 26.43 23.42
N LEU A 362 1.61 25.92 24.19
CA LEU A 362 1.84 25.39 25.54
C LEU A 362 2.22 23.91 25.49
N THR A 363 1.56 23.16 24.63
CA THR A 363 1.82 21.73 24.40
C THR A 363 1.79 21.44 22.92
N VAL A 364 2.76 20.65 22.45
CA VAL A 364 2.80 20.15 21.07
C VAL A 364 2.18 18.75 21.05
N THR A 365 1.08 18.61 20.33
CA THR A 365 0.30 17.36 20.27
C THR A 365 0.61 16.52 19.04
N ALA A 366 0.96 17.17 17.93
CA ALA A 366 1.29 16.53 16.67
C ALA A 366 2.57 17.13 16.07
N LEU A 367 3.38 16.27 15.47
CA LEU A 367 4.63 16.61 14.82
C LEU A 367 4.72 15.88 13.50
N ALA A 368 5.09 16.57 12.45
CA ALA A 368 5.39 15.95 11.17
C ALA A 368 6.59 16.65 10.51
N ALA A 369 7.42 15.86 9.85
CA ALA A 369 8.51 16.33 8.99
C ALA A 369 8.16 16.01 7.54
N SER A 370 8.45 16.96 6.65
CA SER A 370 8.24 16.75 5.22
C SER A 370 9.24 15.72 4.68
N PRO A 371 8.80 14.77 3.83
CA PRO A 371 9.70 13.84 3.15
C PRO A 371 10.75 14.55 2.27
N SER A 372 10.42 15.72 1.75
CA SER A 372 11.39 16.56 1.01
C SER A 372 12.49 17.18 1.90
N GLY A 373 12.33 17.11 3.22
CA GLY A 373 13.26 17.74 4.17
C GLY A 373 13.17 19.26 4.24
N ALA A 374 12.24 19.91 3.52
CA ALA A 374 12.15 21.36 3.46
C ALA A 374 11.38 21.98 4.64
N HIS A 375 10.35 21.30 5.14
CA HIS A 375 9.44 21.83 6.13
C HIS A 375 9.22 20.88 7.31
N VAL A 376 8.91 21.46 8.46
CA VAL A 376 8.44 20.75 9.66
C VAL A 376 7.21 21.47 10.19
N ALA A 377 6.19 20.72 10.60
CA ALA A 377 4.95 21.25 11.14
C ALA A 377 4.74 20.82 12.59
N PHE A 378 4.41 21.77 13.44
CA PHE A 378 4.08 21.57 14.87
C PHE A 378 2.59 21.88 15.09
N GLY A 379 1.86 20.94 15.60
CA GLY A 379 0.44 21.10 15.96
C GLY A 379 0.28 21.22 17.47
N SER A 380 -0.48 22.23 17.88
CA SER A 380 -0.71 22.50 19.29
C SER A 380 -2.09 22.00 19.78
N GLU A 381 -2.24 21.95 21.09
CA GLU A 381 -3.51 21.64 21.76
C GLU A 381 -4.59 22.70 21.48
N SER A 382 -4.19 23.95 21.22
CA SER A 382 -5.10 25.04 20.84
C SER A 382 -5.66 24.93 19.42
N GLY A 383 -5.12 24.01 18.58
CA GLY A 383 -5.50 23.85 17.18
C GLY A 383 -4.68 24.73 16.22
N VAL A 384 -3.71 25.47 16.73
CA VAL A 384 -2.76 26.21 15.89
C VAL A 384 -1.73 25.23 15.35
N VAL A 385 -1.47 25.32 14.06
CA VAL A 385 -0.40 24.55 13.39
C VAL A 385 0.64 25.52 12.86
N ASN A 386 1.84 25.46 13.40
CA ASN A 386 2.96 26.26 12.98
C ASN A 386 3.81 25.47 11.95
N VAL A 387 4.09 26.10 10.82
CA VAL A 387 4.95 25.54 9.78
C VAL A 387 6.29 26.27 9.80
N TYR A 388 7.36 25.52 9.88
CA TYR A 388 8.72 25.99 9.90
C TYR A 388 9.49 25.50 8.69
N GLU A 389 10.41 26.33 8.22
CA GLU A 389 11.42 25.90 7.24
C GLU A 389 12.56 25.20 7.98
N THR A 390 12.94 24.02 7.52
CA THR A 390 13.99 23.21 8.15
C THR A 390 15.36 23.92 8.14
N ARG A 391 15.63 24.74 7.12
CA ARG A 391 16.86 25.54 7.04
C ARG A 391 16.99 26.58 8.16
N GLY A 392 15.89 26.96 8.79
CA GLY A 392 15.89 27.85 9.96
C GLY A 392 16.44 27.19 11.22
N PHE A 393 16.56 25.88 11.24
CA PHE A 393 17.14 25.13 12.35
C PHE A 393 18.64 24.98 12.17
N ARG A 394 19.40 25.20 13.24
CA ARG A 394 20.87 25.10 13.19
C ARG A 394 21.36 23.71 12.79
N THR A 395 20.64 22.68 13.19
CA THR A 395 21.00 21.30 12.91
C THR A 395 20.95 20.98 11.42
N PHE A 396 20.04 21.59 10.67
CA PHE A 396 19.82 21.32 9.26
C PHE A 396 20.38 22.41 8.31
N GLY A 397 20.69 23.60 8.85
CA GLY A 397 21.16 24.76 8.05
C GLY A 397 22.66 24.79 7.75
N SER A 398 23.45 23.88 8.32
CA SER A 398 24.91 23.86 8.15
C SER A 398 25.35 22.97 6.98
N THR A 399 24.97 23.29 5.75
CA THR A 399 25.75 22.87 4.57
C THR A 399 26.98 23.76 4.49
N GLY A 400 28.17 23.13 4.53
CA GLY A 400 29.49 23.76 4.73
C GLY A 400 30.01 24.76 3.72
N ASP A 401 29.17 25.57 3.08
CA ASP A 401 29.59 26.54 2.06
C ASP A 401 29.44 28.03 2.44
N ASP A 402 28.97 28.36 3.64
CA ASP A 402 28.96 29.73 4.13
C ASP A 402 30.28 30.09 4.87
N LEU A 403 31.42 29.93 4.18
CA LEU A 403 32.72 30.49 4.57
C LEU A 403 32.88 31.95 4.13
N GLY A 404 31.89 32.79 4.38
CA GLY A 404 31.94 34.19 3.92
C GLY A 404 31.34 35.23 4.86
N GLY A 405 31.03 34.94 6.10
CA GLY A 405 30.43 35.90 7.03
C GLY A 405 31.00 35.84 8.44
N GLN A 406 31.92 36.73 8.76
CA GLN A 406 32.50 37.12 10.05
C GLN A 406 32.25 36.23 11.29
N PRO A 407 33.31 35.84 12.01
CA PRO A 407 33.21 35.17 13.30
C PRO A 407 32.71 36.14 14.38
N ARG A 408 31.43 36.14 14.67
CA ARG A 408 30.95 36.84 15.86
C ARG A 408 31.06 35.92 17.08
N GLY A 409 32.08 36.20 17.90
CA GLY A 409 32.13 35.81 19.30
C GLY A 409 32.89 34.53 19.56
N SER A 410 33.99 34.69 20.26
CA SER A 410 34.81 33.66 20.88
C SER A 410 34.00 32.49 21.49
N PRO A 411 34.56 31.27 21.48
CA PRO A 411 33.93 30.10 22.13
C PRO A 411 34.05 30.22 23.65
N SER A 412 33.14 30.96 24.26
CA SER A 412 33.03 30.98 25.71
C SER A 412 32.01 29.95 26.15
N SER A 413 32.51 28.89 26.78
CA SER A 413 31.85 27.92 27.64
C SER A 413 31.09 26.75 26.98
N PRO A 414 31.50 25.50 27.22
CA PRO A 414 30.79 24.30 26.80
C PRO A 414 29.70 23.96 27.81
N GLY A 415 28.65 24.81 27.93
CA GLY A 415 27.71 24.56 29.05
C GLY A 415 26.23 24.81 28.83
N LEU A 416 25.83 25.77 28.03
CA LEU A 416 24.39 26.05 27.85
C LEU A 416 24.01 25.95 26.37
N ARG A 417 23.31 24.88 26.04
CA ARG A 417 22.66 24.72 24.75
C ARG A 417 21.53 25.73 24.66
N ARG A 418 21.71 26.68 23.78
CA ARG A 418 20.79 27.79 23.57
C ARG A 418 19.51 27.23 22.95
N GLU A 419 18.37 27.48 23.59
CA GLU A 419 17.07 27.29 22.96
C GLU A 419 16.99 28.18 21.73
N THR A 420 16.65 27.59 20.58
CA THR A 420 16.37 28.34 19.36
C THR A 420 14.87 28.63 19.29
N ARG A 421 14.52 29.85 18.94
CA ARG A 421 13.15 30.28 18.66
C ARG A 421 13.09 30.72 17.20
N PRO A 422 12.91 29.78 16.27
CA PRO A 422 12.74 30.14 14.87
C PRO A 422 11.39 30.83 14.69
N GLU A 423 11.33 31.76 13.76
CA GLU A 423 10.07 32.35 13.35
C GLU A 423 9.34 31.35 12.45
N PRO A 424 8.03 31.04 12.69
CA PRO A 424 7.26 30.19 11.81
C PRO A 424 7.04 30.89 10.47
N LEU A 425 7.14 30.17 9.36
CA LEU A 425 6.72 30.65 8.04
C LEU A 425 5.28 31.14 8.09
N ARG A 426 4.45 30.39 8.76
CA ARG A 426 3.06 30.77 9.03
C ARG A 426 2.45 29.96 10.18
N ALA A 427 1.61 30.65 10.97
CA ALA A 427 0.74 30.05 11.94
C ALA A 427 -0.66 29.83 11.31
N LEU A 428 -1.14 28.60 11.26
CA LEU A 428 -2.41 28.19 10.66
C LEU A 428 -3.43 28.00 11.78
N MET A 429 -4.44 28.86 11.85
CA MET A 429 -5.47 28.88 12.90
C MET A 429 -6.82 28.30 12.42
N ASN A 430 -6.79 27.42 11.41
CA ASN A 430 -8.01 26.91 10.76
C ASN A 430 -8.67 25.73 11.47
N LEU A 431 -7.99 25.12 12.46
CA LEU A 431 -8.57 24.16 13.37
C LEU A 431 -9.01 24.87 14.65
N THR A 432 -10.18 24.54 15.16
CA THR A 432 -10.75 25.12 16.40
C THR A 432 -10.56 24.21 17.62
N THR A 433 -9.96 23.05 17.41
CA THR A 433 -9.70 22.02 18.42
C THR A 433 -8.32 21.44 18.16
N THR A 434 -7.81 20.70 19.14
CA THR A 434 -6.47 20.08 19.12
C THR A 434 -6.09 19.54 17.75
N ALA A 435 -4.90 19.86 17.27
CA ALA A 435 -4.32 19.24 16.09
C ALA A 435 -3.78 17.87 16.47
N ASP A 436 -4.48 16.79 16.06
CA ASP A 436 -4.14 15.42 16.45
C ASP A 436 -3.27 14.69 15.44
N ALA A 437 -3.44 14.97 14.14
CA ALA A 437 -2.64 14.35 13.09
C ALA A 437 -2.23 15.39 12.04
N LEU A 438 -0.97 15.32 11.68
CA LEU A 438 -0.33 16.08 10.62
C LEU A 438 0.32 15.10 9.65
N THR A 439 0.08 15.29 8.36
CA THR A 439 0.65 14.40 7.32
C THR A 439 1.03 15.22 6.11
N PHE A 440 2.30 15.15 5.72
CA PHE A 440 2.78 15.74 4.48
C PHE A 440 2.54 14.81 3.30
N ASN A 441 2.37 15.41 2.13
CA ASN A 441 2.42 14.69 0.87
C ASN A 441 3.87 14.30 0.52
N GLY A 442 4.06 13.30 -0.35
CA GLY A 442 5.37 12.78 -0.72
C GLY A 442 6.33 13.82 -1.29
N ASP A 443 5.83 14.77 -2.08
CA ASP A 443 6.61 15.89 -2.65
C ASP A 443 6.77 17.11 -1.71
N GLY A 444 6.06 17.11 -0.58
CA GLY A 444 6.12 18.19 0.41
C GLY A 444 5.36 19.46 0.02
N GLN A 445 4.51 19.44 -1.02
CA GLN A 445 3.71 20.61 -1.43
C GLN A 445 2.40 20.76 -0.67
N MET A 446 1.91 19.69 -0.04
CA MET A 446 0.67 19.70 0.75
C MET A 446 0.88 19.19 2.15
N LEU A 447 0.12 19.79 3.09
CA LEU A 447 0.00 19.33 4.46
C LEU A 447 -1.48 19.10 4.78
N ALA A 448 -1.82 17.88 5.22
CA ALA A 448 -3.11 17.59 5.82
C ALA A 448 -3.02 17.77 7.33
N MET A 449 -3.93 18.57 7.89
CA MET A 449 -4.06 18.76 9.33
C MET A 449 -5.47 18.38 9.78
N SER A 450 -5.58 17.54 10.81
CA SER A 450 -6.87 17.05 11.28
C SER A 450 -6.99 17.02 12.80
N SER A 451 -8.25 17.07 13.25
CA SER A 451 -8.62 16.92 14.65
C SER A 451 -9.68 15.83 14.79
N ARG A 452 -9.49 14.96 15.77
CA ARG A 452 -10.45 13.88 16.09
C ARG A 452 -11.59 14.32 16.99
N LEU A 453 -11.50 15.50 17.60
CA LEU A 453 -12.49 15.99 18.57
C LEU A 453 -13.72 16.60 17.91
N LYS A 454 -13.60 17.11 16.68
CA LYS A 454 -14.67 17.74 15.93
C LYS A 454 -14.97 16.98 14.64
N ARG A 455 -16.24 16.91 14.25
CA ARG A 455 -16.65 16.31 12.98
C ARG A 455 -16.16 17.17 11.82
N ASP A 456 -15.76 16.49 10.75
CA ASP A 456 -15.32 17.10 9.48
C ASP A 456 -14.16 18.10 9.65
N ALA A 457 -13.35 17.90 10.70
CA ALA A 457 -12.20 18.73 11.04
C ALA A 457 -10.94 18.22 10.32
N LEU A 458 -10.91 18.38 9.02
CA LEU A 458 -9.74 18.19 8.16
C LEU A 458 -9.54 19.46 7.34
N ARG A 459 -8.29 19.90 7.20
CA ARG A 459 -7.91 20.98 6.31
C ARG A 459 -6.67 20.59 5.52
N LEU A 460 -6.64 20.95 4.25
CA LEU A 460 -5.46 20.82 3.41
C LEU A 460 -4.81 22.19 3.22
N VAL A 461 -3.51 22.21 3.31
CA VAL A 461 -2.68 23.41 3.22
C VAL A 461 -1.77 23.28 2.02
N HIS A 462 -1.71 24.30 1.21
CA HIS A 462 -0.73 24.47 0.14
C HIS A 462 0.54 25.08 0.74
N LEU A 463 1.62 24.33 0.80
CA LEU A 463 2.84 24.73 1.52
C LEU A 463 3.63 25.83 0.85
N PRO A 464 3.81 25.89 -0.49
CA PRO A 464 4.53 26.98 -1.12
C PRO A 464 3.96 28.37 -0.81
N SER A 465 2.64 28.48 -0.60
CA SER A 465 1.98 29.73 -0.20
C SER A 465 1.56 29.76 1.28
N CYS A 466 1.69 28.65 1.99
CA CYS A 466 1.20 28.46 3.35
C CYS A 466 -0.27 28.86 3.51
N THR A 467 -1.13 28.54 2.51
CA THR A 467 -2.55 28.86 2.52
C THR A 467 -3.41 27.61 2.54
N VAL A 468 -4.54 27.66 3.24
CA VAL A 468 -5.51 26.58 3.30
C VAL A 468 -6.39 26.60 2.06
N PHE A 469 -6.61 25.44 1.43
CA PHE A 469 -7.57 25.33 0.34
C PHE A 469 -8.99 25.62 0.81
N SER A 470 -9.68 26.54 0.13
CA SER A 470 -10.99 27.03 0.54
C SER A 470 -12.14 26.13 0.10
N ASN A 471 -11.98 25.44 -1.03
CA ASN A 471 -13.03 24.64 -1.65
C ASN A 471 -13.10 23.20 -1.14
N TRP A 472 -12.05 22.68 -0.52
CA TRP A 472 -12.01 21.29 -0.05
C TRP A 472 -11.33 21.17 1.34
N PRO A 473 -11.87 20.38 2.28
CA PRO A 473 -13.17 19.73 2.22
C PRO A 473 -14.33 20.74 2.33
N SER A 474 -15.40 20.49 1.57
CA SER A 474 -16.61 21.29 1.59
C SER A 474 -17.59 20.79 2.64
N SER A 475 -18.62 21.59 2.97
CA SER A 475 -19.71 21.16 3.86
C SER A 475 -20.49 19.93 3.34
N LYS A 476 -20.39 19.64 2.04
CA LYS A 476 -21.00 18.46 1.39
C LYS A 476 -20.12 17.21 1.45
N THR A 477 -18.92 17.29 2.02
CA THR A 477 -17.97 16.17 2.12
C THR A 477 -18.07 15.54 3.51
N PRO A 478 -18.82 14.45 3.70
CA PRO A 478 -19.02 13.86 5.02
C PRO A 478 -17.79 13.02 5.42
N LEU A 479 -16.85 13.60 6.13
CA LEU A 479 -15.66 12.93 6.64
C LEU A 479 -15.91 12.25 7.99
N HIS A 480 -16.86 12.75 8.78
CA HIS A 480 -17.10 12.40 10.17
C HIS A 480 -15.90 12.75 11.07
N TYR A 481 -15.68 11.99 12.14
CA TYR A 481 -14.50 12.15 13.00
C TYR A 481 -13.29 11.53 12.31
N VAL A 482 -12.34 12.37 11.93
CA VAL A 482 -11.10 11.94 11.24
C VAL A 482 -10.09 11.50 12.28
N TRP A 483 -9.60 10.27 12.16
CA TRP A 483 -8.62 9.71 13.08
C TRP A 483 -7.22 9.59 12.48
N CYS A 484 -7.14 9.32 11.21
CA CYS A 484 -5.86 9.15 10.51
C CYS A 484 -6.00 9.59 9.06
N THR A 485 -4.89 10.06 8.51
CA THR A 485 -4.77 10.48 7.11
C THR A 485 -3.47 9.94 6.53
N ALA A 486 -3.48 9.60 5.25
CA ALA A 486 -2.29 9.22 4.51
C ALA A 486 -2.40 9.67 3.07
N PHE A 487 -1.30 10.17 2.50
CA PHE A 487 -1.16 10.42 1.08
C PHE A 487 -0.51 9.23 0.40
N SER A 488 -0.84 9.00 -0.86
CA SER A 488 -0.09 8.06 -1.69
C SER A 488 1.33 8.62 -1.95
N PRO A 489 2.32 7.76 -2.20
CA PRO A 489 3.69 8.21 -2.49
C PRO A 489 3.76 9.17 -3.67
N THR A 490 2.92 8.95 -4.68
CA THR A 490 2.79 9.80 -5.88
C THR A 490 2.02 11.10 -5.63
N GLY A 491 1.32 11.23 -4.49
CA GLY A 491 0.47 12.38 -4.19
C GLY A 491 -0.94 12.33 -4.80
N GLY A 492 -1.21 11.41 -5.72
CA GLY A 492 -2.48 11.33 -6.45
C GLY A 492 -3.70 10.94 -5.61
N TYR A 493 -3.49 10.26 -4.49
CA TYR A 493 -4.58 9.85 -3.60
C TYR A 493 -4.37 10.33 -2.17
N LEU A 494 -5.49 10.70 -1.56
CA LEU A 494 -5.58 10.98 -0.12
C LEU A 494 -6.57 10.00 0.51
N ALA A 495 -6.11 9.24 1.48
CA ALA A 495 -6.94 8.37 2.30
C ALA A 495 -7.23 9.01 3.65
N VAL A 496 -8.49 8.92 4.08
CA VAL A 496 -8.98 9.46 5.35
C VAL A 496 -9.69 8.35 6.12
N GLY A 497 -9.10 7.92 7.23
CA GLY A 497 -9.71 6.94 8.12
C GLY A 497 -10.60 7.61 9.17
N ASN A 498 -11.82 7.11 9.32
CA ASN A 498 -12.81 7.71 10.21
C ASN A 498 -13.26 6.80 11.36
N ALA A 499 -14.00 7.39 12.31
CA ALA A 499 -14.55 6.68 13.45
C ALA A 499 -15.59 5.59 13.11
N ARG A 500 -16.12 5.60 11.89
CA ARG A 500 -17.10 4.61 11.41
C ARG A 500 -16.46 3.36 10.79
N GLY A 501 -15.14 3.23 10.87
CA GLY A 501 -14.44 2.10 10.27
C GLY A 501 -14.27 2.19 8.75
N LYS A 502 -14.53 3.35 8.13
CA LYS A 502 -14.38 3.56 6.69
C LYS A 502 -13.09 4.29 6.37
N ALA A 503 -12.38 3.82 5.36
CA ALA A 503 -11.25 4.50 4.75
C ALA A 503 -11.73 5.20 3.49
N LEU A 504 -12.02 6.49 3.59
CA LEU A 504 -12.47 7.32 2.47
C LEU A 504 -11.28 7.60 1.56
N LEU A 505 -11.45 7.42 0.25
CA LEU A 505 -10.40 7.65 -0.73
C LEU A 505 -10.79 8.83 -1.64
N TYR A 506 -9.86 9.76 -1.80
CA TYR A 506 -10.00 10.93 -2.67
C TYR A 506 -8.88 10.96 -3.69
N ARG A 507 -9.21 11.12 -4.96
CA ARG A 507 -8.22 11.35 -6.03
C ARG A 507 -7.99 12.86 -6.15
N ILE A 508 -6.74 13.27 -6.17
CA ILE A 508 -6.29 14.65 -6.33
C ILE A 508 -5.84 14.83 -7.79
N HIS A 509 -6.62 15.59 -8.56
CA HIS A 509 -6.39 15.71 -10.01
C HIS A 509 -5.12 16.48 -10.38
N ALA A 510 -4.59 17.30 -9.48
CA ALA A 510 -3.34 18.02 -9.70
C ALA A 510 -2.12 17.11 -9.92
N TYR A 511 -2.20 15.85 -9.44
CA TYR A 511 -1.19 14.81 -9.60
C TYR A 511 -1.61 13.73 -10.62
N GLY A 512 -2.76 13.87 -11.26
CA GLY A 512 -3.20 12.99 -12.32
C GLY A 512 -2.76 13.53 -13.68
N THR A 513 -2.59 12.64 -14.63
CA THR A 513 -2.19 12.88 -16.01
C THR A 513 -2.80 14.13 -16.62
N GLY A 514 -2.00 14.93 -17.27
CA GLY A 514 -2.44 15.80 -18.34
C GLY A 514 -3.03 14.99 -19.49
N GLY A 515 -4.19 14.41 -19.30
CA GLY A 515 -5.03 13.82 -20.34
C GLY A 515 -5.79 14.96 -20.99
N GLY A 516 -5.45 15.23 -22.23
CA GLY A 516 -5.87 16.34 -23.04
C GLY A 516 -7.38 16.50 -23.13
N SER A 517 -7.74 17.74 -23.29
CA SER A 517 -8.95 18.21 -23.96
C SER A 517 -8.95 17.79 -25.42
#